data_68cfc75f6c75e23ad1230728cfc5bdaa
#
_entry.id   68cfc75f6c75e23ad1230728cfc5bdaa
#
_cell.length_a   1.000
_cell.length_b   1.000
_cell.length_c   1.000
_cell.angle_alpha   90.00
_cell.angle_beta   90.00
_cell.angle_gamma   90.00
#
_symmetry.space_group_name_H-M   'P 1'
#
loop_
_entity.id
_entity.type
_entity.pdbx_description
1 polymer ?
#
loop_
_entity_poly.entity_id
_entity_poly.type
_entity_poly.pdbx_seq_one_letter_code
_entity_poly.pdbx_strand_id
1 'polypeptide(L)'
;MKLVSKVTEIYCIADDFCKEYNSEMNKTSLSLSNPSTDSPKHRKRKGRMSDAEMITILILFHSNTFRNFKHFYLFYVCRELKKEFPDLLSYTRFVERIPRVAIPLLLFLKLELMGECTGITFIDSTRIPVCENKRQSRNRVFKGYAQKGKSTMGWYYGFKLHLLCNERGELLNFALTRANVDDRNPKVFNDLTKDLFGKLAYMTKRDLKSLVLPLFTIVLGKNFSMTKNLLSLRLSSHH
;
A
#
# COMPACT_ATOMS: atom_id res chain seq x y z
N MET A 1 27.95 7.17 3.80
CA MET A 1 27.47 8.34 3.05
C MET A 1 26.30 8.06 2.12
N LYS A 2 26.31 7.03 1.24
CA LYS A 2 25.19 6.75 0.31
C LYS A 2 23.81 6.47 0.95
N LEU A 3 23.75 5.96 2.16
CA LEU A 3 22.51 5.56 2.81
C LEU A 3 21.72 6.75 3.40
N VAL A 4 22.40 7.67 4.04
CA VAL A 4 21.79 8.90 4.58
C VAL A 4 21.21 9.75 3.45
N SER A 5 21.93 9.85 2.31
CA SER A 5 21.43 10.49 1.10
C SER A 5 20.11 9.90 0.62
N LYS A 6 19.99 8.56 0.61
CA LYS A 6 18.76 7.87 0.22
C LYS A 6 17.60 8.08 1.20
N VAL A 7 17.88 8.11 2.51
CA VAL A 7 16.86 8.42 3.53
C VAL A 7 16.30 9.82 3.32
N THR A 8 17.19 10.80 3.12
CA THR A 8 16.81 12.20 2.90
C THR A 8 16.00 12.36 1.61
N GLU A 9 16.42 11.72 0.53
CA GLU A 9 15.70 11.74 -0.75
C GLU A 9 14.28 11.23 -0.61
N ILE A 10 14.08 10.02 -0.04
CA ILE A 10 12.76 9.45 0.19
C ILE A 10 11.93 10.36 1.10
N TYR A 11 12.54 10.92 2.15
CA TYR A 11 11.84 11.79 3.08
C TYR A 11 11.36 13.08 2.41
N CYS A 12 12.19 13.73 1.61
CA CYS A 12 11.82 14.97 0.93
C CYS A 12 10.61 14.76 0.01
N ILE A 13 10.63 13.72 -0.83
CA ILE A 13 9.50 13.40 -1.72
C ILE A 13 8.24 13.07 -0.90
N ALA A 14 8.36 12.29 0.17
CA ALA A 14 7.24 11.94 1.03
C ALA A 14 6.68 13.15 1.81
N ASP A 15 7.53 14.07 2.23
CA ASP A 15 7.13 15.28 2.98
C ASP A 15 6.39 16.27 2.07
N ASP A 16 6.86 16.49 0.86
CA ASP A 16 6.21 17.36 -0.12
C ASP A 16 4.83 16.80 -0.48
N PHE A 17 4.73 15.51 -0.79
CA PHE A 17 3.45 14.85 -0.99
C PHE A 17 2.52 14.98 0.23
N CYS A 18 3.01 14.75 1.44
CA CYS A 18 2.19 14.85 2.64
C CYS A 18 1.68 16.28 2.90
N LYS A 19 2.44 17.31 2.54
CA LYS A 19 2.01 18.72 2.62
C LYS A 19 0.84 18.97 1.67
N GLU A 20 0.97 18.56 0.41
CA GLU A 20 -0.08 18.70 -0.60
C GLU A 20 -1.34 17.92 -0.21
N TYR A 21 -1.19 16.65 0.14
CA TYR A 21 -2.27 15.79 0.60
C TYR A 21 -3.06 16.42 1.77
N ASN A 22 -2.36 16.92 2.80
CA ASN A 22 -3.00 17.53 3.95
C ASN A 22 -3.70 18.85 3.58
N SER A 23 -3.14 19.63 2.64
CA SER A 23 -3.76 20.85 2.13
C SER A 23 -5.10 20.54 1.44
N GLU A 24 -5.13 19.57 0.53
CA GLU A 24 -6.33 19.15 -0.18
C GLU A 24 -7.40 18.55 0.74
N MET A 25 -6.99 17.71 1.68
CA MET A 25 -7.90 17.13 2.68
C MET A 25 -8.52 18.19 3.59
N ASN A 26 -7.78 19.24 3.94
CA ASN A 26 -8.31 20.35 4.74
C ASN A 26 -9.31 21.19 3.92
N LYS A 27 -9.04 21.48 2.64
CA LYS A 27 -9.99 22.16 1.75
C LYS A 27 -11.29 21.39 1.62
N THR A 28 -11.21 20.08 1.38
CA THR A 28 -12.38 19.19 1.25
C THR A 28 -13.17 19.12 2.54
N SER A 29 -12.52 19.05 3.71
CA SER A 29 -13.20 19.00 5.00
C SER A 29 -13.94 20.30 5.33
N LEU A 30 -13.43 21.45 4.89
CA LEU A 30 -14.08 22.75 5.04
C LEU A 30 -15.32 22.89 4.13
N SER A 31 -15.27 22.32 2.93
CA SER A 31 -16.41 22.35 2.00
C SER A 31 -17.56 21.42 2.39
N LEU A 32 -17.28 20.36 3.14
CA LEU A 32 -18.27 19.38 3.64
C LEU A 32 -18.85 19.71 5.01
N SER A 33 -18.29 20.67 5.74
CA SER A 33 -18.82 21.10 7.04
C SER A 33 -20.02 22.03 6.85
N ASN A 34 -21.22 21.48 6.87
CA ASN A 34 -22.44 22.28 7.06
C ASN A 34 -22.37 23.01 8.41
N PRO A 35 -22.70 24.32 8.49
CA PRO A 35 -22.52 25.12 9.69
C PRO A 35 -23.52 24.81 10.83
N SER A 36 -24.33 23.75 10.73
CA SER A 36 -25.46 23.48 11.62
C SER A 36 -25.34 22.30 12.58
N THR A 37 -24.17 21.69 12.74
CA THR A 37 -24.01 20.65 13.77
C THR A 37 -22.96 21.04 14.79
N ASP A 38 -23.42 21.25 16.04
CA ASP A 38 -22.63 21.42 17.27
C ASP A 38 -21.86 20.13 17.63
N SER A 39 -21.06 19.62 16.70
CA SER A 39 -20.14 18.53 17.00
C SER A 39 -18.87 19.10 17.64
N PRO A 40 -18.41 18.57 18.79
CA PRO A 40 -17.25 19.11 19.49
C PRO A 40 -16.03 19.07 18.55
N LYS A 41 -15.45 20.26 18.29
CA LYS A 41 -14.23 20.40 17.47
C LYS A 41 -13.11 19.57 18.08
N HIS A 42 -12.89 18.38 17.58
CA HIS A 42 -11.78 17.54 17.99
C HIS A 42 -10.46 18.26 17.67
N ARG A 43 -9.76 18.70 18.71
CA ARG A 43 -8.48 19.38 18.60
C ARG A 43 -7.46 18.41 17.94
N LYS A 44 -7.16 18.61 16.68
CA LYS A 44 -6.12 17.85 15.95
C LYS A 44 -4.75 18.20 16.54
N ARG A 45 -4.34 17.48 17.58
CA ARG A 45 -2.95 17.62 18.10
C ARG A 45 -1.99 17.04 17.07
N LYS A 46 -0.97 17.81 16.69
CA LYS A 46 0.13 17.35 15.84
C LYS A 46 0.80 16.17 16.55
N GLY A 47 0.90 15.04 15.86
CA GLY A 47 1.59 13.85 16.39
C GLY A 47 3.08 14.14 16.55
N ARG A 48 3.75 13.43 17.47
CA ARG A 48 5.19 13.53 17.69
C ARG A 48 6.00 13.20 16.44
N MET A 49 5.55 12.20 15.67
CA MET A 49 6.14 11.75 14.42
C MET A 49 5.21 12.10 13.25
N SER A 50 5.74 12.62 12.15
CA SER A 50 4.97 12.98 10.96
C SER A 50 4.57 11.74 10.13
N ASP A 51 3.57 11.90 9.26
CA ASP A 51 3.17 10.83 8.34
C ASP A 51 4.26 10.59 7.28
N ALA A 52 4.99 11.63 6.86
CA ALA A 52 6.15 11.53 5.97
C ALA A 52 7.29 10.68 6.56
N GLU A 53 7.64 10.89 7.84
CA GLU A 53 8.63 10.05 8.54
C GLU A 53 8.18 8.59 8.60
N MET A 54 6.90 8.35 8.86
CA MET A 54 6.36 6.99 8.89
C MET A 54 6.42 6.31 7.52
N ILE A 55 6.04 7.02 6.45
CA ILE A 55 6.12 6.54 5.07
C ILE A 55 7.57 6.22 4.72
N THR A 56 8.50 7.11 5.03
CA THR A 56 9.95 6.91 4.80
C THR A 56 10.46 5.64 5.46
N ILE A 57 10.14 5.41 6.74
CA ILE A 57 10.56 4.21 7.47
C ILE A 57 9.96 2.95 6.87
N LEU A 58 8.70 2.98 6.43
CA LEU A 58 8.06 1.85 5.77
C LEU A 58 8.73 1.51 4.43
N ILE A 59 9.07 2.51 3.63
CA ILE A 59 9.79 2.33 2.36
C ILE A 59 11.20 1.79 2.61
N LEU A 60 11.91 2.36 3.58
CA LEU A 60 13.26 1.90 3.95
C LEU A 60 13.29 0.44 4.40
N PHE A 61 12.28 -0.03 5.12
CA PHE A 61 12.18 -1.44 5.48
C PHE A 61 12.21 -2.35 4.26
N HIS A 62 11.48 -2.00 3.21
CA HIS A 62 11.40 -2.79 1.98
C HIS A 62 12.60 -2.62 1.04
N SER A 63 13.30 -1.49 1.16
CA SER A 63 14.53 -1.24 0.42
C SER A 63 15.74 -1.97 1.01
N ASN A 64 15.60 -2.55 2.20
CA ASN A 64 16.65 -3.24 2.93
C ASN A 64 16.39 -4.76 2.98
N THR A 65 17.38 -5.52 3.41
CA THR A 65 17.37 -6.99 3.49
C THR A 65 16.73 -7.56 4.76
N PHE A 66 16.12 -6.73 5.60
CA PHE A 66 15.51 -7.16 6.86
C PHE A 66 14.25 -7.99 6.64
N ARG A 67 14.20 -9.17 7.20
CA ARG A 67 13.01 -10.06 7.14
C ARG A 67 11.92 -9.72 8.15
N ASN A 68 12.26 -9.04 9.25
CA ASN A 68 11.35 -8.77 10.37
C ASN A 68 11.32 -7.28 10.67
N PHE A 69 10.14 -6.67 10.55
CA PHE A 69 9.95 -5.24 10.79
C PHE A 69 10.30 -4.82 12.22
N LYS A 70 9.98 -5.65 13.24
CA LYS A 70 10.34 -5.35 14.64
C LYS A 70 11.84 -5.25 14.81
N HIS A 71 12.59 -6.19 14.23
CA HIS A 71 14.05 -6.18 14.27
C HIS A 71 14.61 -4.96 13.56
N PHE A 72 14.13 -4.66 12.35
CA PHE A 72 14.50 -3.46 11.61
C PHE A 72 14.27 -2.18 12.43
N TYR A 73 13.06 -2.03 12.99
CA TYR A 73 12.70 -0.83 13.74
C TYR A 73 13.56 -0.64 14.98
N LEU A 74 13.71 -1.68 15.82
CA LEU A 74 14.42 -1.59 17.10
C LEU A 74 15.94 -1.51 16.96
N PHE A 75 16.52 -2.23 16.02
CA PHE A 75 17.97 -2.33 15.91
C PHE A 75 18.57 -1.43 14.84
N TYR A 76 17.83 -1.08 13.82
CA TYR A 76 18.33 -0.23 12.77
C TYR A 76 17.77 1.20 12.88
N VAL A 77 16.44 1.39 12.88
CA VAL A 77 15.86 2.73 12.93
C VAL A 77 16.17 3.43 14.26
N CYS A 78 15.93 2.75 15.40
CA CYS A 78 16.14 3.36 16.72
C CYS A 78 17.61 3.56 17.09
N ARG A 79 18.57 2.88 16.45
CA ARG A 79 20.00 3.01 16.77
C ARG A 79 20.74 3.80 15.70
N GLU A 80 20.68 3.36 14.45
CA GLU A 80 21.48 3.93 13.37
C GLU A 80 20.87 5.22 12.80
N LEU A 81 19.53 5.27 12.70
CA LEU A 81 18.81 6.41 12.11
C LEU A 81 18.18 7.35 13.15
N LYS A 82 18.64 7.28 14.40
CA LYS A 82 18.11 8.14 15.47
C LYS A 82 18.38 9.64 15.25
N LYS A 83 19.43 9.97 14.53
CA LYS A 83 19.77 11.37 14.19
C LYS A 83 18.81 11.93 13.14
N GLU A 84 18.43 11.10 12.16
CA GLU A 84 17.51 11.43 11.08
C GLU A 84 16.05 11.48 11.56
N PHE A 85 15.71 10.66 12.56
CA PHE A 85 14.36 10.60 13.16
C PHE A 85 14.43 10.86 14.68
N PRO A 86 14.54 12.11 15.13
CA PRO A 86 14.71 12.43 16.56
C PRO A 86 13.47 12.09 17.39
N ASP A 87 12.28 12.19 16.81
CA ASP A 87 10.99 12.03 17.47
C ASP A 87 10.36 10.65 17.29
N LEU A 88 11.18 9.59 17.30
CA LEU A 88 10.72 8.24 17.15
C LEU A 88 9.68 7.83 18.19
N LEU A 89 8.65 7.12 17.72
CA LEU A 89 7.67 6.46 18.56
C LEU A 89 8.22 5.13 19.09
N SER A 90 7.62 4.60 20.17
CA SER A 90 7.85 3.20 20.52
C SER A 90 7.34 2.28 19.39
N TYR A 91 7.92 1.08 19.28
CA TYR A 91 7.51 0.11 18.26
C TYR A 91 5.99 -0.15 18.25
N THR A 92 5.40 -0.34 19.42
CA THR A 92 3.96 -0.59 19.55
C THR A 92 3.14 0.59 19.03
N ARG A 93 3.50 1.81 19.42
CA ARG A 93 2.82 3.03 18.96
C ARG A 93 3.01 3.27 17.47
N PHE A 94 4.17 2.95 16.92
CA PHE A 94 4.40 3.02 15.48
C PHE A 94 3.47 2.07 14.72
N VAL A 95 3.40 0.80 15.15
CA VAL A 95 2.54 -0.22 14.53
C VAL A 95 1.05 0.13 14.65
N GLU A 96 0.62 0.68 15.77
CA GLU A 96 -0.76 1.17 15.96
C GLU A 96 -1.12 2.31 14.99
N ARG A 97 -0.15 3.10 14.56
CA ARG A 97 -0.38 4.23 13.63
C ARG A 97 -0.29 3.85 12.15
N ILE A 98 0.30 2.71 11.79
CA ILE A 98 0.41 2.28 10.38
C ILE A 98 -0.93 2.36 9.61
N PRO A 99 -2.08 1.92 10.16
CA PRO A 99 -3.36 2.02 9.45
C PRO A 99 -3.76 3.44 9.09
N ARG A 100 -3.36 4.42 9.88
CA ARG A 100 -3.64 5.84 9.62
C ARG A 100 -2.87 6.36 8.40
N VAL A 101 -1.67 5.84 8.19
CA VAL A 101 -0.78 6.23 7.08
C VAL A 101 -1.03 5.39 5.83
N ALA A 102 -1.85 4.36 5.91
CA ALA A 102 -2.09 3.43 4.80
C ALA A 102 -2.70 4.11 3.56
N ILE A 103 -3.67 5.03 3.75
CA ILE A 103 -4.29 5.77 2.64
C ILE A 103 -3.31 6.76 2.02
N PRO A 104 -2.65 7.66 2.79
CA PRO A 104 -1.58 8.50 2.24
C PRO A 104 -0.51 7.71 1.50
N LEU A 105 -0.03 6.61 2.06
CA LEU A 105 0.98 5.75 1.41
C LEU A 105 0.49 5.17 0.08
N LEU A 106 -0.77 4.75 -0.01
CA LEU A 106 -1.35 4.23 -1.24
C LEU A 106 -1.48 5.33 -2.31
N LEU A 107 -1.89 6.53 -1.91
CA LEU A 107 -1.97 7.68 -2.81
C LEU A 107 -0.57 8.15 -3.24
N PHE A 108 0.40 8.17 -2.33
CA PHE A 108 1.79 8.44 -2.63
C PHE A 108 2.34 7.49 -3.70
N LEU A 109 2.09 6.17 -3.54
CA LEU A 109 2.46 5.19 -4.56
C LEU A 109 1.81 5.50 -5.91
N LYS A 110 0.53 5.89 -5.92
CA LYS A 110 -0.21 6.11 -7.16
C LYS A 110 0.12 7.42 -7.88
N LEU A 111 0.47 8.46 -7.13
CA LEU A 111 0.66 9.80 -7.69
C LEU A 111 2.13 10.10 -7.97
N GLU A 112 3.04 9.60 -7.11
CA GLU A 112 4.46 9.95 -7.17
C GLU A 112 5.36 8.83 -7.69
N LEU A 113 4.95 7.56 -7.51
CA LEU A 113 5.85 6.42 -7.74
C LEU A 113 5.42 5.53 -8.92
N MET A 114 4.39 5.91 -9.67
CA MET A 114 4.02 5.20 -10.90
C MET A 114 4.97 5.58 -12.03
N GLY A 115 5.38 4.56 -12.80
CA GLY A 115 6.19 4.75 -14.00
C GLY A 115 5.37 5.27 -15.18
N GLU A 116 6.06 5.64 -16.24
CA GLU A 116 5.47 6.06 -17.50
C GLU A 116 5.31 4.89 -18.48
N CYS A 117 4.27 4.94 -19.29
CA CYS A 117 4.05 3.93 -20.32
C CYS A 117 5.02 4.16 -21.50
N THR A 118 5.92 3.19 -21.72
CA THR A 118 6.93 3.22 -22.79
C THR A 118 6.47 2.56 -24.10
N GLY A 119 5.20 2.10 -24.15
CA GLY A 119 4.61 1.42 -25.31
C GLY A 119 4.55 -0.10 -25.18
N ILE A 120 5.40 -0.70 -24.35
CA ILE A 120 5.35 -2.13 -24.02
C ILE A 120 5.05 -2.30 -22.54
N THR A 121 4.03 -3.09 -22.23
CA THR A 121 3.60 -3.32 -20.85
C THR A 121 3.44 -4.82 -20.57
N PHE A 122 3.70 -5.19 -19.33
CA PHE A 122 3.64 -6.56 -18.84
C PHE A 122 2.62 -6.66 -17.72
N ILE A 123 1.73 -7.67 -17.81
CA ILE A 123 0.76 -7.96 -16.77
C ILE A 123 1.16 -9.26 -16.07
N ASP A 124 1.22 -9.24 -14.75
CA ASP A 124 1.37 -10.43 -13.93
C ASP A 124 0.43 -10.39 -12.74
N SER A 125 0.12 -11.54 -12.19
CA SER A 125 -0.67 -11.66 -10.97
C SER A 125 0.03 -12.50 -9.92
N THR A 126 -0.10 -12.05 -8.67
CA THR A 126 0.44 -12.78 -7.53
C THR A 126 -0.62 -13.01 -6.48
N ARG A 127 -0.58 -14.18 -5.83
CA ARG A 127 -1.50 -14.53 -4.76
C ARG A 127 -1.09 -13.84 -3.45
N ILE A 128 -2.09 -13.36 -2.71
CA ILE A 128 -1.94 -12.87 -1.34
C ILE A 128 -2.78 -13.75 -0.43
N PRO A 129 -2.22 -14.85 0.13
CA PRO A 129 -2.93 -15.70 1.07
C PRO A 129 -3.09 -14.95 2.41
N VAL A 130 -4.29 -14.98 2.98
CA VAL A 130 -4.60 -14.33 4.26
C VAL A 130 -4.49 -15.28 5.45
N CYS A 131 -4.61 -16.58 5.19
CA CYS A 131 -4.39 -17.64 6.18
C CYS A 131 -4.16 -18.98 5.49
N GLU A 132 -3.76 -19.99 6.26
CA GLU A 132 -3.73 -21.38 5.80
C GLU A 132 -5.15 -21.86 5.44
N ASN A 133 -5.28 -22.74 4.43
CA ASN A 133 -6.55 -23.25 3.98
C ASN A 133 -7.38 -23.92 5.10
N LYS A 134 -6.71 -24.59 6.05
CA LYS A 134 -7.34 -25.22 7.22
C LYS A 134 -8.00 -24.21 8.16
N ARG A 135 -7.59 -22.95 8.12
CA ARG A 135 -8.08 -21.87 8.98
C ARG A 135 -9.13 -20.99 8.30
N GLN A 136 -9.50 -21.26 7.06
CA GLN A 136 -10.42 -20.44 6.27
C GLN A 136 -11.75 -20.19 7.00
N SER A 137 -12.37 -21.24 7.54
CA SER A 137 -13.66 -21.15 8.25
C SER A 137 -13.59 -20.32 9.54
N ARG A 138 -12.43 -20.31 10.20
CA ARG A 138 -12.18 -19.54 11.44
C ARG A 138 -11.73 -18.11 11.19
N ASN A 139 -11.40 -17.74 9.95
CA ASN A 139 -10.95 -16.40 9.61
C ASN A 139 -12.14 -15.42 9.60
N ARG A 140 -12.32 -14.69 10.69
CA ARG A 140 -13.40 -13.69 10.82
C ARG A 140 -13.03 -12.34 10.19
N VAL A 141 -11.73 -12.01 10.13
CA VAL A 141 -11.22 -10.70 9.67
C VAL A 141 -11.53 -10.46 8.21
N PHE A 142 -11.32 -11.45 7.35
CA PHE A 142 -11.52 -11.35 5.90
C PHE A 142 -12.79 -12.05 5.40
N LYS A 143 -13.69 -12.43 6.33
CA LYS A 143 -14.97 -13.06 5.98
C LYS A 143 -15.80 -12.12 5.09
N GLY A 144 -16.26 -12.63 3.95
CA GLY A 144 -17.01 -11.86 2.94
C GLY A 144 -16.15 -11.05 1.95
N TYR A 145 -14.89 -10.81 2.26
CA TYR A 145 -13.95 -10.08 1.39
C TYR A 145 -12.99 -11.03 0.65
N ALA A 146 -12.33 -11.93 1.36
CA ALA A 146 -11.46 -12.93 0.76
C ALA A 146 -12.25 -14.11 0.21
N GLN A 147 -11.73 -14.76 -0.81
CA GLN A 147 -12.30 -15.94 -1.45
C GLN A 147 -11.24 -17.03 -1.61
N LYS A 148 -11.70 -18.28 -1.85
CA LYS A 148 -10.83 -19.40 -2.18
C LYS A 148 -10.55 -19.37 -3.67
N GLY A 149 -9.28 -19.37 -4.05
CA GLY A 149 -8.83 -19.43 -5.43
C GLY A 149 -7.78 -20.49 -5.66
N LYS A 150 -7.53 -20.83 -6.91
CA LYS A 150 -6.50 -21.77 -7.34
C LYS A 150 -5.37 -21.03 -8.04
N SER A 151 -4.15 -21.36 -7.72
CA SER A 151 -2.95 -20.90 -8.44
C SER A 151 -2.14 -22.10 -8.90
N THR A 152 -1.07 -21.87 -9.65
CA THR A 152 -0.10 -22.92 -10.03
C THR A 152 0.49 -23.67 -8.83
N MET A 153 0.52 -23.03 -7.65
CA MET A 153 1.01 -23.63 -6.41
C MET A 153 -0.11 -24.23 -5.53
N GLY A 154 -1.31 -24.41 -6.09
CA GLY A 154 -2.45 -25.02 -5.40
C GLY A 154 -3.51 -24.02 -4.91
N TRP A 155 -4.41 -24.51 -4.08
CA TRP A 155 -5.51 -23.72 -3.51
C TRP A 155 -5.03 -22.81 -2.40
N TYR A 156 -5.60 -21.60 -2.32
CA TYR A 156 -5.36 -20.65 -1.23
C TYR A 156 -6.63 -19.83 -0.93
N TYR A 157 -6.71 -19.28 0.26
CA TYR A 157 -7.78 -18.36 0.66
C TYR A 157 -7.18 -16.95 0.82
N GLY A 158 -7.72 -15.98 0.06
CA GLY A 158 -7.16 -14.63 0.09
C GLY A 158 -7.56 -13.76 -1.08
N PHE A 159 -6.58 -13.01 -1.57
CA PHE A 159 -6.70 -12.05 -2.66
C PHE A 159 -5.68 -12.36 -3.75
N LYS A 160 -5.90 -11.77 -4.91
CA LYS A 160 -4.97 -11.77 -6.02
C LYS A 160 -4.61 -10.32 -6.35
N LEU A 161 -3.31 -10.03 -6.40
CA LEU A 161 -2.78 -8.74 -6.80
C LEU A 161 -2.35 -8.84 -8.26
N HIS A 162 -2.97 -8.04 -9.10
CA HIS A 162 -2.59 -7.87 -10.50
C HIS A 162 -1.70 -6.65 -10.60
N LEU A 163 -0.59 -6.77 -11.29
CA LEU A 163 0.40 -5.72 -11.49
C LEU A 163 0.59 -5.50 -12.98
N LEU A 164 0.72 -4.25 -13.36
CA LEU A 164 1.04 -3.82 -14.70
C LEU A 164 2.33 -3.02 -14.64
N CYS A 165 3.34 -3.43 -15.40
CA CYS A 165 4.65 -2.80 -15.42
C CYS A 165 5.11 -2.52 -16.84
N ASN A 166 6.03 -1.57 -16.98
CA ASN A 166 6.73 -1.31 -18.23
C ASN A 166 7.96 -2.24 -18.37
N GLU A 167 8.68 -2.12 -19.48
CA GLU A 167 9.91 -2.88 -19.78
C GLU A 167 11.06 -2.62 -18.81
N ARG A 168 11.03 -1.48 -18.10
CA ARG A 168 12.02 -1.11 -17.07
C ARG A 168 11.70 -1.70 -15.71
N GLY A 169 10.55 -2.40 -15.58
CA GLY A 169 10.06 -2.94 -14.32
C GLY A 169 9.37 -1.91 -13.41
N GLU A 170 9.11 -0.70 -13.92
CA GLU A 170 8.36 0.33 -13.19
C GLU A 170 6.87 -0.02 -13.17
N LEU A 171 6.24 0.16 -12.02
CA LEU A 171 4.82 -0.11 -11.84
C LEU A 171 3.98 0.97 -12.51
N LEU A 172 3.11 0.58 -13.44
CA LEU A 172 2.19 1.48 -14.13
C LEU A 172 0.80 1.51 -13.51
N ASN A 173 0.31 0.36 -13.08
CA ASN A 173 -0.98 0.23 -12.41
C ASN A 173 -1.06 -1.08 -11.64
N PHE A 174 -2.01 -1.17 -10.71
CA PHE A 174 -2.29 -2.39 -9.97
C PHE A 174 -3.76 -2.50 -9.60
N ALA A 175 -4.24 -3.74 -9.47
CA ALA A 175 -5.58 -4.04 -9.00
C ALA A 175 -5.55 -5.19 -7.99
N LEU A 176 -6.37 -5.09 -6.94
CA LEU A 176 -6.54 -6.15 -5.96
C LEU A 176 -7.92 -6.77 -6.15
N THR A 177 -7.95 -8.08 -6.40
CA THR A 177 -9.19 -8.83 -6.59
C THR A 177 -9.31 -9.95 -5.57
N ARG A 178 -10.49 -10.56 -5.48
CA ARG A 178 -10.69 -11.80 -4.73
C ARG A 178 -9.91 -12.92 -5.42
N ALA A 179 -9.47 -13.93 -4.66
CA ALA A 179 -8.63 -15.01 -5.18
C ALA A 179 -9.29 -15.87 -6.27
N ASN A 180 -10.63 -15.89 -6.35
CA ASN A 180 -11.41 -16.63 -7.34
C ASN A 180 -11.54 -15.93 -8.70
N VAL A 181 -11.11 -14.66 -8.80
CA VAL A 181 -11.16 -13.91 -10.06
C VAL A 181 -10.07 -14.42 -11.01
N ASP A 182 -10.45 -14.72 -12.24
CA ASP A 182 -9.51 -15.14 -13.28
C ASP A 182 -8.63 -13.97 -13.74
N ASP A 183 -7.36 -14.26 -14.04
CA ASP A 183 -6.40 -13.29 -14.55
C ASP A 183 -6.80 -12.71 -15.92
N ARG A 184 -7.57 -13.50 -16.67
CA ARG A 184 -8.11 -13.14 -18.00
C ARG A 184 -9.43 -12.38 -17.93
N ASN A 185 -9.92 -12.03 -16.74
CA ASN A 185 -11.19 -11.33 -16.60
C ASN A 185 -11.12 -9.96 -17.30
N PRO A 186 -11.99 -9.69 -18.31
CA PRO A 186 -11.95 -8.44 -19.07
C PRO A 186 -12.10 -7.19 -18.22
N LYS A 187 -12.85 -7.24 -17.11
CA LYS A 187 -12.99 -6.11 -16.20
C LYS A 187 -11.65 -5.76 -15.54
N VAL A 188 -10.93 -6.76 -15.04
CA VAL A 188 -9.61 -6.54 -14.41
C VAL A 188 -8.63 -5.98 -15.43
N PHE A 189 -8.63 -6.53 -16.63
CA PHE A 189 -7.80 -6.08 -17.73
C PHE A 189 -8.11 -4.61 -18.09
N ASN A 190 -9.37 -4.28 -18.31
CA ASN A 190 -9.80 -2.93 -18.65
C ASN A 190 -9.47 -1.93 -17.54
N ASP A 191 -9.69 -2.30 -16.26
CA ASP A 191 -9.35 -1.42 -15.12
C ASP A 191 -7.84 -1.16 -15.00
N LEU A 192 -7.01 -2.15 -15.37
CA LEU A 192 -5.56 -1.98 -15.35
C LEU A 192 -5.05 -1.14 -16.52
N THR A 193 -5.70 -1.22 -17.67
CA THR A 193 -5.23 -0.61 -18.92
C THR A 193 -5.97 0.68 -19.30
N LYS A 194 -6.99 1.08 -18.55
CA LYS A 194 -7.90 2.18 -18.87
C LYS A 194 -7.20 3.49 -19.25
N ASP A 195 -6.07 3.78 -18.59
CA ASP A 195 -5.34 5.05 -18.75
C ASP A 195 -3.99 4.85 -19.48
N LEU A 196 -3.82 3.71 -20.19
CA LEU A 196 -2.53 3.36 -20.81
C LEU A 196 -2.61 3.43 -22.35
N PHE A 197 -1.64 4.11 -22.90
CA PHE A 197 -1.38 4.15 -24.33
C PHE A 197 -0.18 3.24 -24.64
N GLY A 198 -0.35 2.21 -25.49
CA GLY A 198 0.75 1.37 -25.97
C GLY A 198 0.39 -0.11 -26.20
N LYS A 199 1.40 -0.89 -26.57
CA LYS A 199 1.25 -2.34 -26.81
C LYS A 199 1.36 -3.11 -25.51
N LEU A 200 0.46 -4.07 -25.33
CA LEU A 200 0.46 -4.98 -24.18
C LEU A 200 1.19 -6.29 -24.52
N ALA A 201 2.12 -6.68 -23.68
CA ALA A 201 2.78 -7.97 -23.75
C ALA A 201 2.70 -8.69 -22.39
N TYR A 202 2.73 -10.03 -22.40
CA TYR A 202 2.70 -10.84 -21.18
C TYR A 202 4.10 -11.32 -20.83
N MET A 203 4.53 -11.14 -19.60
CA MET A 203 5.82 -11.63 -19.11
C MET A 203 5.72 -12.39 -17.77
N THR A 204 6.73 -13.16 -17.47
CA THR A 204 6.76 -14.15 -16.40
C THR A 204 7.21 -13.63 -15.04
N LYS A 205 6.68 -14.27 -14.05
CA LYS A 205 6.61 -14.24 -12.59
C LYS A 205 7.79 -13.79 -11.72
N ARG A 206 9.00 -13.60 -12.18
CA ARG A 206 10.15 -13.58 -11.26
C ARG A 206 10.51 -12.22 -10.68
N ASP A 207 10.34 -11.15 -11.43
CA ASP A 207 10.95 -9.85 -11.11
C ASP A 207 10.06 -8.87 -10.32
N LEU A 208 8.74 -9.04 -10.39
CA LEU A 208 7.75 -8.15 -9.77
C LEU A 208 7.49 -8.38 -8.28
N LYS A 209 7.89 -9.52 -7.74
CA LYS A 209 7.57 -9.92 -6.36
C LYS A 209 8.30 -9.10 -5.28
N SER A 210 9.44 -8.53 -5.60
CA SER A 210 10.31 -7.92 -4.59
C SER A 210 9.88 -6.52 -4.15
N LEU A 211 9.26 -5.74 -5.02
CA LEU A 211 8.97 -4.32 -4.74
C LEU A 211 7.57 -4.04 -4.17
N VAL A 212 6.53 -4.63 -4.72
CA VAL A 212 5.14 -4.23 -4.41
C VAL A 212 4.49 -5.14 -3.38
N LEU A 213 4.81 -6.43 -3.37
CA LEU A 213 4.23 -7.41 -2.45
C LEU A 213 4.45 -7.05 -0.96
N PRO A 214 5.63 -6.60 -0.55
CA PRO A 214 5.88 -6.19 0.82
C PRO A 214 5.05 -4.98 1.27
N LEU A 215 4.90 -3.95 0.44
CA LEU A 215 4.07 -2.78 0.77
C LEU A 215 2.60 -3.18 0.97
N PHE A 216 2.05 -4.02 0.10
CA PHE A 216 0.71 -4.56 0.24
C PHE A 216 0.55 -5.47 1.45
N THR A 217 1.55 -6.24 1.81
CA THR A 217 1.51 -7.12 3.00
C THR A 217 1.47 -6.31 4.30
N ILE A 218 2.15 -5.15 4.37
CA ILE A 218 2.06 -4.25 5.53
C ILE A 218 0.69 -3.60 5.62
N VAL A 219 0.16 -3.09 4.52
CA VAL A 219 -1.15 -2.43 4.49
C VAL A 219 -2.27 -3.41 4.80
N LEU A 220 -2.18 -4.66 4.32
CA LEU A 220 -3.19 -5.71 4.54
C LEU A 220 -2.92 -6.56 5.79
N GLY A 221 -1.68 -6.61 6.29
CA GLY A 221 -1.25 -7.68 7.19
C GLY A 221 -1.61 -7.55 8.67
N LYS A 222 -1.99 -6.39 9.20
CA LYS A 222 -2.23 -6.27 10.65
C LYS A 222 -3.40 -5.39 11.12
N ASN A 223 -4.01 -4.54 10.29
CA ASN A 223 -5.10 -3.69 10.78
C ASN A 223 -6.18 -3.49 9.71
N PHE A 224 -6.97 -4.50 9.55
CA PHE A 224 -8.00 -4.65 8.54
C PHE A 224 -9.21 -3.70 8.65
N SER A 225 -9.37 -3.00 9.75
CA SER A 225 -10.52 -2.09 9.93
C SER A 225 -10.54 -0.94 8.89
N MET A 226 -9.38 -0.40 8.54
CA MET A 226 -9.27 0.65 7.51
C MET A 226 -9.25 0.11 6.07
N THR A 227 -8.67 -1.06 5.85
CA THR A 227 -8.70 -1.72 4.53
C THR A 227 -10.10 -2.20 4.16
N LYS A 228 -10.99 -2.44 5.13
CA LYS A 228 -12.43 -2.66 4.87
C LYS A 228 -13.03 -1.51 4.08
N ASN A 229 -12.77 -0.27 4.46
CA ASN A 229 -13.31 0.91 3.78
C ASN A 229 -12.73 1.07 2.36
N LEU A 230 -11.44 0.80 2.16
CA LEU A 230 -10.81 0.84 0.83
C LEU A 230 -11.29 -0.27 -0.09
N LEU A 231 -11.46 -1.49 0.43
CA LEU A 231 -12.01 -2.62 -0.32
C LEU A 231 -13.51 -2.45 -0.58
N SER A 232 -14.28 -1.88 0.36
CA SER A 232 -15.70 -1.59 0.15
C SER A 232 -15.93 -0.50 -0.90
N LEU A 233 -15.13 0.57 -0.90
CA LEU A 233 -15.21 1.65 -1.89
C LEU A 233 -14.91 1.14 -3.32
N ARG A 234 -14.03 0.14 -3.48
CA ARG A 234 -13.71 -0.42 -4.79
C ARG A 234 -14.59 -1.62 -5.19
N LEU A 235 -15.15 -2.35 -4.21
CA LEU A 235 -16.05 -3.47 -4.48
C LEU A 235 -17.52 -3.03 -4.68
N SER A 236 -17.91 -1.85 -4.15
CA SER A 236 -19.23 -1.25 -4.39
C SER A 236 -19.36 -0.57 -5.77
N SER A 237 -18.25 -0.25 -6.43
CA SER A 237 -18.26 0.22 -7.83
C SER A 237 -18.38 -0.90 -8.86
N HIS A 238 -18.58 -2.15 -8.43
CA HIS A 238 -18.64 -3.34 -9.27
C HIS A 238 -19.96 -4.15 -9.12
N HIS A 239 -21.05 -3.48 -8.75
CA HIS A 239 -22.42 -4.02 -8.88
C HIS A 239 -23.17 -3.31 -10.00
#